data_211a5a34cde79859f98927b3cb222dbf
#
_entry.id   211a5a34cde79859f98927b3cb222dbf
#
_cell.length_a   1.000
_cell.length_b   1.000
_cell.length_c   1.000
_cell.angle_alpha   90.00
_cell.angle_beta   90.00
_cell.angle_gamma   90.00
#
_symmetry.space_group_name_H-M   'P 1'
#
loop_
_entity.id
_entity.type
_entity.pdbx_description
1 polymer ?
#
loop_
_entity_poly.entity_id
_entity_poly.type
_entity_poly.pdbx_seq_one_letter_code
_entity_poly.pdbx_strand_id
1 'polypeptide(L)'
;MSKVKEIVDKVKKLIHYFGLRVITRFPVLKKVGHLFQMLSPSHYIGILDWYIIKKFIGTYIYAILLIISIAIVFDFNENLSKFTQYHAPWRAIIFDYYANFIPYYSNLFSPLFVFIAVIFFTSKLAGNSEIISMMAAGVSIRRLMRPYMISCVLIAGLTFYLNSFVIPHGTVIRQNFESLYRNSKKNTSAENVQLFVAKNTTAYIQHYDDQYKRGYGFSLVKTKNKKIVSHMTAMEIQYDTVADTKYHWKVSNWKIRTLKGLKEHIQSGASKDTVLLMEPTDLVYSKGQQETFTSPELLNYISKQTSRGSGNVVQYEVEFHKRIAMSFSSFILTIIGLSLSSRKRKGGMGLYLGIGLALSFGYIMLQTVSATFAIKDDTPPILAAWIPNIIFAIIAYFCYRHAPS
;
A
#
# COMPACT_ATOMS: atom_id res chain seq x y z
N MET A 1 -8.74 -34.98 9.08
CA MET A 1 -8.02 -34.43 10.26
C MET A 1 -6.51 -34.69 10.23
N SER A 2 -5.97 -35.73 9.60
CA SER A 2 -4.51 -36.03 9.55
C SER A 2 -3.71 -35.07 8.71
N LYS A 3 -4.16 -34.67 7.52
CA LYS A 3 -3.46 -33.74 6.61
C LYS A 3 -3.31 -32.31 7.17
N VAL A 4 -4.28 -31.85 7.99
CA VAL A 4 -4.21 -30.52 8.62
C VAL A 4 -3.16 -30.49 9.73
N LYS A 5 -2.99 -31.58 10.50
CA LYS A 5 -1.93 -31.73 11.50
C LYS A 5 -0.54 -31.70 10.84
N GLU A 6 -0.37 -32.36 9.71
CA GLU A 6 0.91 -32.40 8.97
C GLU A 6 1.31 -31.04 8.40
N ILE A 7 0.35 -30.25 7.91
CA ILE A 7 0.58 -28.88 7.44
C ILE A 7 0.96 -27.97 8.61
N VAL A 8 0.28 -28.08 9.74
CA VAL A 8 0.57 -27.31 10.96
C VAL A 8 1.97 -27.63 11.49
N ASP A 9 2.41 -28.89 11.46
CA ASP A 9 3.76 -29.29 11.90
C ASP A 9 4.86 -28.86 10.92
N LYS A 10 4.59 -28.83 9.60
CA LYS A 10 5.52 -28.27 8.60
C LYS A 10 5.67 -26.77 8.76
N VAL A 11 4.57 -26.05 9.00
CA VAL A 11 4.59 -24.59 9.26
C VAL A 11 5.31 -24.28 10.58
N LYS A 12 5.11 -25.08 11.64
CA LYS A 12 5.85 -24.96 12.90
C LYS A 12 7.37 -25.14 12.72
N LYS A 13 7.81 -26.13 11.94
CA LYS A 13 9.22 -26.36 11.62
C LYS A 13 9.81 -25.19 10.80
N LEU A 14 9.08 -24.65 9.84
CA LEU A 14 9.53 -23.50 9.05
C LEU A 14 9.69 -22.22 9.89
N ILE A 15 8.72 -21.94 10.75
CA ILE A 15 8.77 -20.78 11.67
C ILE A 15 9.91 -20.93 12.67
N HIS A 16 10.16 -22.13 13.17
CA HIS A 16 11.27 -22.40 14.08
C HIS A 16 12.64 -22.25 13.39
N TYR A 17 12.78 -22.70 12.13
CA TYR A 17 14.02 -22.61 11.36
C TYR A 17 14.36 -21.18 10.92
N PHE A 18 13.37 -20.38 10.53
CA PHE A 18 13.56 -18.96 10.21
C PHE A 18 13.76 -18.09 11.45
N GLY A 19 13.03 -18.38 12.54
CA GLY A 19 13.16 -17.65 13.80
C GLY A 19 14.56 -17.75 14.41
N LEU A 20 15.19 -18.93 14.41
CA LEU A 20 16.53 -19.15 14.98
C LEU A 20 17.66 -18.44 14.21
N ARG A 21 17.56 -18.29 12.89
CA ARG A 21 18.61 -17.62 12.08
C ARG A 21 18.57 -16.09 12.16
N VAL A 22 17.41 -15.50 12.44
CA VAL A 22 17.25 -14.05 12.56
C VAL A 22 17.58 -13.55 13.97
N ILE A 23 17.29 -14.37 15.00
CA ILE A 23 17.49 -14.02 16.42
C ILE A 23 18.98 -13.95 16.81
N THR A 24 19.85 -14.70 16.13
CA THR A 24 21.30 -14.71 16.45
C THR A 24 22.06 -13.48 15.95
N ARG A 25 21.48 -12.65 15.09
CA ARG A 25 22.16 -11.50 14.46
C ARG A 25 21.82 -10.12 15.05
N PHE A 26 20.77 -10.00 15.88
CA PHE A 26 20.35 -8.72 16.48
C PHE A 26 19.92 -8.87 17.94
N PRO A 27 20.66 -8.32 18.94
CA PRO A 27 20.32 -8.44 20.36
C PRO A 27 19.03 -7.73 20.78
N VAL A 28 18.53 -6.78 20.00
CA VAL A 28 17.23 -6.10 20.20
C VAL A 28 16.06 -7.06 19.98
N LEU A 29 16.22 -8.08 19.15
CA LEU A 29 15.18 -9.09 18.88
C LEU A 29 14.99 -10.11 20.01
N LYS A 30 15.92 -10.19 20.99
CA LYS A 30 15.74 -11.04 22.19
C LYS A 30 14.56 -10.57 23.06
N LYS A 31 14.32 -9.25 23.15
CA LYS A 31 13.16 -8.70 23.86
C LYS A 31 11.84 -8.91 23.08
N VAL A 32 11.90 -8.90 21.76
CA VAL A 32 10.75 -9.22 20.89
C VAL A 32 10.48 -10.72 20.90
N GLY A 33 11.53 -11.56 21.01
CA GLY A 33 11.40 -13.01 21.17
C GLY A 33 10.65 -13.43 22.45
N HIS A 34 10.81 -12.70 23.55
CA HIS A 34 10.02 -12.91 24.78
C HIS A 34 8.53 -12.54 24.58
N LEU A 35 8.24 -11.52 23.77
CA LEU A 35 6.87 -11.19 23.39
C LEU A 35 6.25 -12.28 22.48
N PHE A 36 7.04 -12.87 21.60
CA PHE A 36 6.64 -13.98 20.73
C PHE A 36 6.51 -15.31 21.47
N GLN A 37 7.32 -15.57 22.52
CA GLN A 37 7.14 -16.72 23.41
C GLN A 37 5.88 -16.61 24.28
N MET A 38 5.43 -15.41 24.64
CA MET A 38 4.10 -15.17 25.22
C MET A 38 2.96 -15.39 24.23
N LEU A 39 3.24 -15.38 22.93
CA LEU A 39 2.30 -15.61 21.82
C LEU A 39 2.34 -17.05 21.27
N SER A 40 3.14 -17.97 21.88
CA SER A 40 3.21 -19.34 21.36
C SER A 40 1.87 -20.07 21.54
N PRO A 41 1.30 -20.67 20.46
CA PRO A 41 -0.08 -21.17 20.46
C PRO A 41 -0.29 -22.46 21.31
N SER A 42 0.75 -23.00 21.89
CA SER A 42 0.70 -24.37 22.41
C SER A 42 0.16 -24.53 23.83
N HIS A 43 -0.20 -23.45 24.54
CA HIS A 43 -0.64 -23.64 25.93
C HIS A 43 -1.91 -22.89 26.38
N TYR A 44 -2.48 -21.87 25.67
CA TYR A 44 -3.59 -21.12 26.26
C TYR A 44 -4.52 -20.39 25.27
N ILE A 45 -5.06 -21.04 24.26
CA ILE A 45 -6.32 -20.59 23.68
C ILE A 45 -7.43 -21.29 24.45
N GLY A 46 -7.92 -20.64 25.50
CA GLY A 46 -9.06 -21.14 26.27
C GLY A 46 -10.36 -21.08 25.45
N ILE A 47 -11.38 -21.78 25.93
CA ILE A 47 -12.73 -21.79 25.30
C ILE A 47 -13.23 -20.36 25.08
N LEU A 48 -12.99 -19.44 26.03
CA LEU A 48 -13.35 -18.03 25.96
C LEU A 48 -12.59 -17.31 24.82
N ASP A 49 -11.30 -17.59 24.65
CA ASP A 49 -10.50 -16.94 23.61
C ASP A 49 -11.00 -17.36 22.22
N TRP A 50 -11.26 -18.65 22.04
CA TRP A 50 -11.78 -19.18 20.78
C TRP A 50 -13.16 -18.60 20.45
N TYR A 51 -14.04 -18.48 21.44
CA TYR A 51 -15.36 -17.86 21.29
C TYR A 51 -15.23 -16.42 20.77
N ILE A 52 -14.37 -15.60 21.40
CA ILE A 52 -14.16 -14.20 21.01
C ILE A 52 -13.54 -14.11 19.61
N ILE A 53 -12.48 -14.89 19.33
CA ILE A 53 -11.81 -14.92 18.01
C ILE A 53 -12.81 -15.24 16.90
N LYS A 54 -13.57 -16.33 17.06
CA LYS A 54 -14.56 -16.76 16.06
C LYS A 54 -15.63 -15.70 15.82
N LYS A 55 -16.12 -15.09 16.88
CA LYS A 55 -17.16 -14.04 16.78
C LYS A 55 -16.61 -12.75 16.18
N PHE A 56 -15.43 -12.32 16.58
CA PHE A 56 -14.81 -11.09 16.06
C PHE A 56 -14.48 -11.23 14.56
N ILE A 57 -13.78 -12.30 14.16
CA ILE A 57 -13.45 -12.55 12.75
C ILE A 57 -14.73 -12.73 11.92
N GLY A 58 -15.73 -13.47 12.44
CA GLY A 58 -17.01 -13.63 11.76
C GLY A 58 -17.72 -12.30 11.53
N THR A 59 -17.72 -11.40 12.53
CA THR A 59 -18.32 -10.08 12.41
C THR A 59 -17.54 -9.21 11.43
N TYR A 60 -16.21 -9.30 11.42
CA TYR A 60 -15.34 -8.60 10.47
C TYR A 60 -15.63 -9.00 9.02
N ILE A 61 -15.70 -10.30 8.74
CA ILE A 61 -16.05 -10.83 7.41
C ILE A 61 -17.47 -10.40 7.01
N TYR A 62 -18.41 -10.48 7.93
CA TYR A 62 -19.80 -10.06 7.68
C TYR A 62 -19.87 -8.54 7.34
N ALA A 63 -19.13 -7.70 8.07
CA ALA A 63 -19.08 -6.26 7.80
C ALA A 63 -18.49 -5.98 6.41
N ILE A 64 -17.43 -6.68 6.01
CA ILE A 64 -16.86 -6.57 4.66
C ILE A 64 -17.92 -6.97 3.61
N LEU A 65 -18.51 -8.15 3.73
CA LEU A 65 -19.47 -8.64 2.75
C LEU A 65 -20.66 -7.67 2.59
N LEU A 66 -21.19 -7.15 3.69
CA LEU A 66 -22.32 -6.23 3.68
C LEU A 66 -21.96 -4.92 2.99
N ILE A 67 -20.88 -4.27 3.39
CA ILE A 67 -20.53 -2.95 2.86
C ILE A 67 -20.01 -3.04 1.43
N ILE A 68 -19.20 -4.05 1.11
CA ILE A 68 -18.70 -4.25 -0.26
C ILE A 68 -19.83 -4.60 -1.23
N SER A 69 -20.84 -5.39 -0.82
CA SER A 69 -22.00 -5.65 -1.69
C SER A 69 -22.77 -4.37 -2.03
N ILE A 70 -22.95 -3.48 -1.05
CA ILE A 70 -23.55 -2.17 -1.29
C ILE A 70 -22.66 -1.33 -2.23
N ALA A 71 -21.34 -1.30 -1.98
CA ALA A 71 -20.40 -0.55 -2.82
C ALA A 71 -20.40 -1.03 -4.27
N ILE A 72 -20.48 -2.34 -4.50
CA ILE A 72 -20.60 -2.93 -5.85
C ILE A 72 -21.86 -2.44 -6.57
N VAL A 73 -23.01 -2.43 -5.87
CA VAL A 73 -24.28 -1.98 -6.47
C VAL A 73 -24.20 -0.51 -6.86
N PHE A 74 -23.64 0.35 -6.01
CA PHE A 74 -23.46 1.76 -6.33
C PHE A 74 -22.47 1.98 -7.47
N ASP A 75 -21.31 1.34 -7.45
CA ASP A 75 -20.29 1.45 -8.50
C ASP A 75 -20.82 0.93 -9.85
N PHE A 76 -21.57 -0.19 -9.83
CA PHE A 76 -22.19 -0.73 -11.03
C PHE A 76 -23.19 0.24 -11.64
N ASN A 77 -24.07 0.83 -10.81
CA ASN A 77 -25.07 1.79 -11.27
C ASN A 77 -24.41 3.07 -11.85
N GLU A 78 -23.36 3.57 -11.21
CA GLU A 78 -22.60 4.73 -11.68
C GLU A 78 -21.92 4.47 -13.03
N ASN A 79 -21.39 3.26 -13.25
CA ASN A 79 -20.63 2.91 -14.43
C ASN A 79 -21.44 2.19 -15.52
N LEU A 80 -22.74 1.90 -15.29
CA LEU A 80 -23.58 1.15 -16.20
C LEU A 80 -23.64 1.78 -17.61
N SER A 81 -23.77 3.10 -17.70
CA SER A 81 -23.80 3.83 -18.97
C SER A 81 -22.50 3.65 -19.75
N LYS A 82 -21.35 3.68 -19.08
CA LYS A 82 -20.03 3.50 -19.70
C LYS A 82 -19.84 2.06 -20.16
N PHE A 83 -20.18 1.07 -19.32
CA PHE A 83 -20.09 -0.35 -19.68
C PHE A 83 -20.94 -0.68 -20.90
N THR A 84 -22.13 -0.08 -21.02
CA THR A 84 -23.01 -0.25 -22.17
C THR A 84 -22.47 0.47 -23.40
N GLN A 85 -22.00 1.70 -23.27
CA GLN A 85 -21.44 2.52 -24.35
C GLN A 85 -20.22 1.86 -25.00
N TYR A 86 -19.31 1.29 -24.19
CA TYR A 86 -18.09 0.64 -24.67
C TYR A 86 -18.23 -0.87 -24.87
N HIS A 87 -19.47 -1.40 -24.83
CA HIS A 87 -19.79 -2.82 -25.04
C HIS A 87 -18.93 -3.77 -24.19
N ALA A 88 -18.73 -3.45 -22.90
CA ALA A 88 -17.93 -4.27 -22.00
C ALA A 88 -18.56 -5.67 -21.82
N PRO A 89 -17.82 -6.76 -22.09
CA PRO A 89 -18.34 -8.11 -21.92
C PRO A 89 -18.54 -8.44 -20.44
N TRP A 90 -19.65 -9.12 -20.09
CA TRP A 90 -19.98 -9.49 -18.70
C TRP A 90 -18.87 -10.26 -17.98
N ARG A 91 -18.16 -11.12 -18.71
CA ARG A 91 -17.02 -11.84 -18.13
C ARG A 91 -15.91 -10.89 -17.66
N ALA A 92 -15.56 -9.88 -18.46
CA ALA A 92 -14.56 -8.89 -18.08
C ALA A 92 -15.04 -8.00 -16.92
N ILE A 93 -16.32 -7.63 -16.88
CA ILE A 93 -16.89 -6.89 -15.75
C ILE A 93 -16.75 -7.69 -14.46
N ILE A 94 -17.06 -8.99 -14.46
CA ILE A 94 -17.03 -9.82 -13.25
C ILE A 94 -15.58 -10.14 -12.85
N PHE A 95 -14.74 -10.65 -13.76
CA PHE A 95 -13.43 -11.20 -13.43
C PHE A 95 -12.30 -10.17 -13.48
N ASP A 96 -12.32 -9.25 -14.45
CA ASP A 96 -11.23 -8.28 -14.58
C ASP A 96 -11.49 -7.03 -13.72
N TYR A 97 -12.76 -6.63 -13.56
CA TYR A 97 -13.11 -5.46 -12.77
C TYR A 97 -13.49 -5.82 -11.33
N TYR A 98 -14.63 -6.50 -11.10
CA TYR A 98 -15.13 -6.72 -9.71
C TYR A 98 -14.31 -7.72 -8.91
N ALA A 99 -13.74 -8.76 -9.50
CA ALA A 99 -12.86 -9.68 -8.77
C ALA A 99 -11.61 -8.99 -8.22
N ASN A 100 -11.15 -7.89 -8.86
CA ASN A 100 -10.01 -7.08 -8.41
C ASN A 100 -10.45 -5.85 -7.59
N PHE A 101 -11.66 -5.36 -7.78
CA PHE A 101 -12.28 -4.30 -6.98
C PHE A 101 -12.50 -4.73 -5.53
N ILE A 102 -13.04 -5.92 -5.32
CA ILE A 102 -13.37 -6.43 -3.98
C ILE A 102 -12.16 -6.47 -3.05
N PRO A 103 -11.03 -7.12 -3.38
CA PRO A 103 -9.85 -7.13 -2.52
C PRO A 103 -9.28 -5.74 -2.26
N TYR A 104 -9.22 -4.90 -3.29
CA TYR A 104 -8.71 -3.53 -3.19
C TYR A 104 -9.50 -2.69 -2.18
N TYR A 105 -10.82 -2.58 -2.35
CA TYR A 105 -11.65 -1.76 -1.47
C TYR A 105 -11.86 -2.39 -0.09
N SER A 106 -11.92 -3.72 0.01
CA SER A 106 -11.96 -4.41 1.30
C SER A 106 -10.72 -4.09 2.14
N ASN A 107 -9.57 -4.00 1.49
CA ASN A 107 -8.32 -3.71 2.16
C ASN A 107 -8.17 -2.21 2.46
N LEU A 108 -8.56 -1.33 1.53
CA LEU A 108 -8.56 0.13 1.72
C LEU A 108 -9.40 0.55 2.93
N PHE A 109 -10.58 -0.07 3.09
CA PHE A 109 -11.48 0.19 4.21
C PHE A 109 -11.32 -0.78 5.38
N SER A 110 -10.25 -1.60 5.39
CA SER A 110 -9.99 -2.54 6.50
C SER A 110 -10.00 -1.88 7.89
N PRO A 111 -9.43 -0.68 8.10
CA PRO A 111 -9.53 0.03 9.37
C PRO A 111 -10.98 0.24 9.83
N LEU A 112 -11.86 0.61 8.90
CA LEU A 112 -13.29 0.81 9.15
C LEU A 112 -13.96 -0.51 9.57
N PHE A 113 -13.71 -1.58 8.83
CA PHE A 113 -14.32 -2.88 9.10
C PHE A 113 -13.86 -3.48 10.44
N VAL A 114 -12.58 -3.34 10.78
CA VAL A 114 -12.06 -3.76 12.08
C VAL A 114 -12.76 -3.01 13.20
N PHE A 115 -12.90 -1.70 13.06
CA PHE A 115 -13.51 -0.87 14.09
C PHE A 115 -15.00 -1.19 14.29
N ILE A 116 -15.76 -1.32 13.17
CA ILE A 116 -17.16 -1.73 13.21
C ILE A 116 -17.29 -3.09 13.89
N ALA A 117 -16.47 -4.05 13.48
CA ALA A 117 -16.53 -5.42 14.02
C ALA A 117 -16.26 -5.46 15.52
N VAL A 118 -15.22 -4.74 16.00
CA VAL A 118 -14.88 -4.65 17.42
C VAL A 118 -16.00 -4.02 18.19
N ILE A 119 -16.47 -2.84 17.77
CA ILE A 119 -17.52 -2.10 18.50
C ILE A 119 -18.83 -2.88 18.51
N PHE A 120 -19.26 -3.39 17.34
CA PHE A 120 -20.53 -4.12 17.25
C PHE A 120 -20.52 -5.36 18.13
N PHE A 121 -19.47 -6.18 18.03
CA PHE A 121 -19.37 -7.40 18.81
C PHE A 121 -19.22 -7.12 20.31
N THR A 122 -18.32 -6.20 20.69
CA THR A 122 -18.07 -5.86 22.09
C THR A 122 -19.29 -5.20 22.73
N SER A 123 -19.96 -4.27 22.04
CA SER A 123 -21.20 -3.65 22.54
C SER A 123 -22.32 -4.68 22.73
N LYS A 124 -22.40 -5.69 21.86
CA LYS A 124 -23.35 -6.79 22.00
C LYS A 124 -23.04 -7.62 23.26
N LEU A 125 -21.77 -7.97 23.51
CA LEU A 125 -21.35 -8.66 24.73
C LEU A 125 -21.63 -7.83 25.99
N ALA A 126 -21.35 -6.50 25.93
CA ALA A 126 -21.64 -5.60 27.05
C ALA A 126 -23.14 -5.44 27.28
N GLY A 127 -23.94 -5.33 26.22
CA GLY A 127 -25.40 -5.26 26.28
C GLY A 127 -26.02 -6.50 26.94
N ASN A 128 -25.53 -7.69 26.57
CA ASN A 128 -25.94 -8.97 27.16
C ASN A 128 -25.38 -9.21 28.58
N SER A 129 -24.62 -8.24 29.13
CA SER A 129 -23.95 -8.37 30.42
C SER A 129 -22.86 -9.44 30.49
N GLU A 130 -22.45 -10.03 29.33
CA GLU A 130 -21.43 -11.07 29.26
C GLU A 130 -20.05 -10.54 29.72
N ILE A 131 -19.67 -9.30 29.34
CA ILE A 131 -18.43 -8.68 29.80
C ILE A 131 -18.44 -8.49 31.32
N ILE A 132 -19.55 -8.03 31.89
CA ILE A 132 -19.70 -7.85 33.33
C ILE A 132 -19.57 -9.20 34.05
N SER A 133 -20.21 -10.26 33.54
CA SER A 133 -20.10 -11.60 34.11
C SER A 133 -18.68 -12.16 34.06
N MET A 134 -17.95 -11.93 32.94
CA MET A 134 -16.54 -12.30 32.82
C MET A 134 -15.67 -11.57 33.82
N MET A 135 -15.88 -10.27 34.00
CA MET A 135 -15.12 -9.45 34.98
C MET A 135 -15.45 -9.85 36.41
N ALA A 136 -16.71 -10.14 36.72
CA ALA A 136 -17.11 -10.65 38.03
C ALA A 136 -16.50 -12.03 38.35
N ALA A 137 -16.22 -12.84 37.31
CA ALA A 137 -15.51 -14.10 37.44
C ALA A 137 -13.95 -13.92 37.51
N GLY A 138 -13.45 -12.67 37.67
CA GLY A 138 -12.02 -12.37 37.82
C GLY A 138 -11.25 -12.21 36.50
N VAL A 139 -11.92 -12.18 35.34
CA VAL A 139 -11.26 -11.90 34.06
C VAL A 139 -10.97 -10.42 33.92
N SER A 140 -9.69 -10.03 33.97
CA SER A 140 -9.28 -8.63 33.75
C SER A 140 -9.47 -8.19 32.29
N ILE A 141 -9.61 -6.88 32.05
CA ILE A 141 -9.68 -6.30 30.71
C ILE A 141 -8.43 -6.65 29.86
N ARG A 142 -7.26 -6.77 30.49
CA ARG A 142 -6.02 -7.21 29.82
C ARG A 142 -6.13 -8.65 29.31
N ARG A 143 -6.76 -9.52 30.08
CA ARG A 143 -7.00 -10.93 29.68
C ARG A 143 -8.03 -10.98 28.54
N LEU A 144 -9.07 -10.16 28.60
CA LEU A 144 -10.09 -10.03 27.58
C LEU A 144 -9.51 -9.49 26.25
N MET A 145 -8.50 -8.63 26.30
CA MET A 145 -7.84 -8.06 25.12
C MET A 145 -7.04 -9.09 24.31
N ARG A 146 -6.52 -10.15 24.93
CA ARG A 146 -5.67 -11.16 24.25
C ARG A 146 -6.31 -11.76 23.00
N PRO A 147 -7.53 -12.31 23.01
CA PRO A 147 -8.14 -12.87 21.82
C PRO A 147 -8.40 -11.85 20.72
N TYR A 148 -8.68 -10.58 21.07
CA TYR A 148 -8.78 -9.51 20.07
C TYR A 148 -7.44 -9.24 19.40
N MET A 149 -6.32 -9.20 20.16
CA MET A 149 -4.98 -9.02 19.60
C MET A 149 -4.56 -10.18 18.70
N ILE A 150 -4.89 -11.43 19.07
CA ILE A 150 -4.66 -12.61 18.21
C ILE A 150 -5.41 -12.46 16.89
N SER A 151 -6.68 -12.06 16.95
CA SER A 151 -7.47 -11.80 15.73
C SER A 151 -6.89 -10.67 14.88
N CYS A 152 -6.37 -9.61 15.53
CA CYS A 152 -5.69 -8.52 14.82
C CYS A 152 -4.41 -8.96 14.12
N VAL A 153 -3.63 -9.89 14.70
CA VAL A 153 -2.45 -10.46 14.02
C VAL A 153 -2.87 -11.15 12.72
N LEU A 154 -3.97 -11.91 12.74
CA LEU A 154 -4.49 -12.59 11.54
C LEU A 154 -4.98 -11.58 10.49
N ILE A 155 -5.76 -10.56 10.92
CA ILE A 155 -6.26 -9.51 10.02
C ILE A 155 -5.10 -8.68 9.46
N ALA A 156 -4.15 -8.23 10.29
CA ALA A 156 -2.99 -7.45 9.88
C ALA A 156 -2.10 -8.23 8.92
N GLY A 157 -1.87 -9.52 9.18
CA GLY A 157 -1.12 -10.40 8.28
C GLY A 157 -1.80 -10.56 6.92
N LEU A 158 -3.13 -10.76 6.91
CA LEU A 158 -3.92 -10.83 5.69
C LEU A 158 -3.88 -9.50 4.92
N THR A 159 -4.09 -8.38 5.61
CA THR A 159 -4.03 -7.02 5.03
C THR A 159 -2.66 -6.75 4.41
N PHE A 160 -1.58 -7.09 5.12
CA PHE A 160 -0.22 -6.93 4.61
C PHE A 160 0.04 -7.81 3.38
N TYR A 161 -0.39 -9.07 3.40
CA TYR A 161 -0.23 -10.00 2.27
C TYR A 161 -1.00 -9.52 1.03
N LEU A 162 -2.26 -9.10 1.22
CA LEU A 162 -3.08 -8.57 0.13
C LEU A 162 -2.45 -7.32 -0.48
N ASN A 163 -2.03 -6.35 0.34
CA ASN A 163 -1.40 -5.11 -0.13
C ASN A 163 -0.05 -5.34 -0.83
N SER A 164 0.72 -6.32 -0.36
CA SER A 164 2.07 -6.54 -0.86
C SER A 164 2.12 -7.34 -2.15
N PHE A 165 1.17 -8.27 -2.36
CA PHE A 165 1.26 -9.25 -3.43
C PHE A 165 0.00 -9.36 -4.29
N VAL A 166 -1.19 -9.40 -3.72
CA VAL A 166 -2.42 -9.68 -4.46
C VAL A 166 -2.98 -8.43 -5.14
N ILE A 167 -3.15 -7.36 -4.37
CA ILE A 167 -3.76 -6.11 -4.84
C ILE A 167 -2.96 -5.47 -5.98
N PRO A 168 -1.62 -5.42 -5.97
CA PRO A 168 -0.87 -4.83 -7.08
C PRO A 168 -1.18 -5.48 -8.44
N HIS A 169 -1.18 -6.81 -8.50
CA HIS A 169 -1.54 -7.53 -9.72
C HIS A 169 -2.99 -7.26 -10.16
N GLY A 170 -3.91 -7.29 -9.22
CA GLY A 170 -5.32 -6.97 -9.47
C GLY A 170 -5.53 -5.53 -9.94
N THR A 171 -4.73 -4.59 -9.43
CA THR A 171 -4.79 -3.18 -9.83
C THR A 171 -4.38 -3.00 -11.30
N VAL A 172 -3.37 -3.72 -11.78
CA VAL A 172 -2.98 -3.70 -13.21
C VAL A 172 -4.13 -4.17 -14.10
N ILE A 173 -4.75 -5.30 -13.74
CA ILE A 173 -5.88 -5.86 -14.52
C ILE A 173 -7.06 -4.88 -14.53
N ARG A 174 -7.41 -4.34 -13.36
CA ARG A 174 -8.49 -3.36 -13.22
C ARG A 174 -8.20 -2.08 -14.01
N GLN A 175 -7.01 -1.51 -13.94
CA GLN A 175 -6.64 -0.30 -14.69
C GLN A 175 -6.67 -0.54 -16.20
N ASN A 176 -6.26 -1.72 -16.68
CA ASN A 176 -6.39 -2.09 -18.08
C ASN A 176 -7.86 -2.17 -18.51
N PHE A 177 -8.73 -2.78 -17.70
CA PHE A 177 -10.17 -2.79 -17.95
C PHE A 177 -10.75 -1.36 -17.98
N GLU A 178 -10.40 -0.52 -17.00
CA GLU A 178 -10.86 0.87 -16.93
C GLU A 178 -10.40 1.69 -18.15
N SER A 179 -9.20 1.46 -18.65
CA SER A 179 -8.70 2.14 -19.85
C SER A 179 -9.47 1.75 -21.11
N LEU A 180 -9.95 0.51 -21.19
CA LEU A 180 -10.70 -0.01 -22.35
C LEU A 180 -12.17 0.36 -22.31
N TYR A 181 -12.82 0.27 -21.12
CA TYR A 181 -14.28 0.30 -21.01
C TYR A 181 -14.83 1.46 -20.17
N ARG A 182 -13.97 2.30 -19.58
CA ARG A 182 -14.39 3.50 -18.83
C ARG A 182 -13.89 4.80 -19.43
N ASN A 183 -13.24 4.74 -20.61
CA ASN A 183 -12.57 5.89 -21.22
C ASN A 183 -11.63 6.62 -20.21
N SER A 184 -11.07 5.86 -19.31
CA SER A 184 -9.98 6.34 -18.47
C SER A 184 -8.78 6.46 -19.39
N LYS A 185 -8.52 7.66 -19.93
CA LYS A 185 -7.35 7.90 -20.79
C LYS A 185 -6.13 7.41 -20.06
N LYS A 186 -5.61 6.24 -20.45
CA LYS A 186 -4.24 5.89 -20.13
C LYS A 186 -3.43 7.03 -20.68
N ASN A 187 -2.66 7.73 -19.86
CA ASN A 187 -1.74 8.72 -20.37
C ASN A 187 -0.76 7.97 -21.30
N THR A 188 -1.08 7.99 -22.60
CA THR A 188 -0.21 7.46 -23.64
C THR A 188 0.85 8.45 -24.06
N SER A 189 0.78 9.67 -23.54
CA SER A 189 1.74 10.73 -23.78
C SER A 189 2.11 11.45 -22.49
N ALA A 190 3.32 11.92 -22.42
CA ALA A 190 3.82 12.75 -21.33
C ALA A 190 4.49 14.00 -21.89
N GLU A 191 4.30 15.11 -21.22
CA GLU A 191 4.89 16.41 -21.60
C GLU A 191 5.88 16.89 -20.54
N ASN A 192 6.95 17.54 -21.02
CA ASN A 192 7.97 18.16 -20.17
C ASN A 192 8.57 17.19 -19.14
N VAL A 193 8.87 15.97 -19.58
CA VAL A 193 9.42 14.92 -18.72
C VAL A 193 10.88 15.19 -18.43
N GLN A 194 11.22 15.35 -17.17
CA GLN A 194 12.60 15.49 -16.71
C GLN A 194 12.94 14.35 -15.76
N LEU A 195 14.02 13.62 -16.05
CA LEU A 195 14.46 12.51 -15.19
C LEU A 195 16.00 12.41 -15.14
N PHE A 196 16.49 11.89 -14.04
CA PHE A 196 17.91 11.55 -13.89
C PHE A 196 18.15 10.15 -14.46
N VAL A 197 18.99 10.07 -15.49
CA VAL A 197 19.38 8.79 -16.12
C VAL A 197 20.65 8.21 -15.51
N ALA A 198 21.47 9.05 -14.89
CA ALA A 198 22.65 8.66 -14.11
C ALA A 198 23.01 9.80 -13.13
N LYS A 199 23.95 9.53 -12.22
CA LYS A 199 24.48 10.56 -11.33
C LYS A 199 25.03 11.74 -12.14
N ASN A 200 24.51 12.94 -11.89
CA ASN A 200 24.85 14.17 -12.58
C ASN A 200 24.51 14.18 -14.10
N THR A 201 23.55 13.36 -14.52
CA THR A 201 23.08 13.31 -15.92
C THR A 201 21.56 13.37 -15.94
N THR A 202 21.03 14.47 -16.49
CA THR A 202 19.58 14.71 -16.57
C THR A 202 19.12 14.63 -18.02
N ALA A 203 18.10 13.82 -18.28
CA ALA A 203 17.39 13.80 -19.54
C ALA A 203 16.11 14.62 -19.44
N TYR A 204 15.80 15.35 -20.51
CA TYR A 204 14.55 16.07 -20.68
C TYR A 204 13.94 15.70 -22.01
N ILE A 205 12.63 15.47 -22.04
CA ILE A 205 11.85 15.18 -23.25
C ILE A 205 10.63 16.09 -23.22
N GLN A 206 10.47 16.91 -24.24
CA GLN A 206 9.38 17.88 -24.33
C GLN A 206 8.02 17.18 -24.49
N HIS A 207 7.95 16.20 -25.38
CA HIS A 207 6.75 15.40 -25.60
C HIS A 207 7.13 13.94 -25.85
N TYR A 208 6.55 13.01 -25.12
CA TYR A 208 6.77 11.57 -25.27
C TYR A 208 5.47 10.86 -25.58
N ASP A 209 5.47 10.02 -26.61
CA ASP A 209 4.36 9.16 -27.00
C ASP A 209 4.71 7.70 -26.70
N ASP A 210 3.96 7.10 -25.77
CA ASP A 210 4.17 5.72 -25.34
C ASP A 210 3.67 4.69 -26.37
N GLN A 211 2.72 5.07 -27.22
CA GLN A 211 2.20 4.18 -28.25
C GLN A 211 3.27 3.87 -29.31
N TYR A 212 4.01 4.89 -29.73
CA TYR A 212 5.10 4.77 -30.69
C TYR A 212 6.48 4.63 -30.06
N LYS A 213 6.58 4.69 -28.71
CA LYS A 213 7.83 4.69 -27.95
C LYS A 213 8.80 5.79 -28.43
N ARG A 214 8.27 6.97 -28.79
CA ARG A 214 9.01 8.11 -29.34
C ARG A 214 8.90 9.33 -28.45
N GLY A 215 10.03 10.03 -28.32
CA GLY A 215 10.11 11.34 -27.67
C GLY A 215 10.58 12.42 -28.61
N TYR A 216 10.01 13.60 -28.52
CA TYR A 216 10.36 14.78 -29.30
C TYR A 216 10.93 15.85 -28.37
N GLY A 217 11.88 16.63 -28.92
CA GLY A 217 12.54 17.68 -28.14
C GLY A 217 13.41 17.13 -27.02
N PHE A 218 14.28 16.16 -27.35
CA PHE A 218 15.16 15.50 -26.37
C PHE A 218 16.36 16.38 -26.02
N SER A 219 16.72 16.42 -24.75
CA SER A 219 17.91 17.08 -24.21
C SER A 219 18.54 16.23 -23.11
N LEU A 220 19.86 16.06 -23.17
CA LEU A 220 20.65 15.36 -22.16
C LEU A 220 21.76 16.24 -21.64
N VAL A 221 21.70 16.61 -20.37
CA VAL A 221 22.68 17.49 -19.73
C VAL A 221 23.55 16.68 -18.78
N LYS A 222 24.86 16.74 -18.96
CA LYS A 222 25.85 16.18 -18.02
C LYS A 222 26.50 17.32 -17.24
N THR A 223 26.48 17.20 -15.92
CA THR A 223 27.08 18.16 -15.01
C THR A 223 28.28 17.57 -14.27
N LYS A 224 29.28 18.38 -13.94
CA LYS A 224 30.38 18.02 -13.03
C LYS A 224 30.67 19.23 -12.14
N ASN A 225 30.69 19.02 -10.84
CA ASN A 225 30.89 20.09 -9.85
C ASN A 225 29.91 21.29 -10.08
N LYS A 226 28.63 20.98 -10.29
CA LYS A 226 27.56 21.98 -10.58
C LYS A 226 27.75 22.80 -11.86
N LYS A 227 28.70 22.45 -12.74
CA LYS A 227 28.90 23.09 -14.05
C LYS A 227 28.51 22.14 -15.16
N ILE A 228 27.90 22.63 -16.23
CA ILE A 228 27.57 21.85 -17.42
C ILE A 228 28.85 21.49 -18.14
N VAL A 229 29.09 20.22 -18.40
CA VAL A 229 30.25 19.69 -19.13
C VAL A 229 29.85 19.25 -20.53
N SER A 230 28.65 18.72 -20.71
CA SER A 230 28.13 18.28 -22.01
C SER A 230 26.63 18.51 -22.05
N HIS A 231 26.16 19.00 -23.19
CA HIS A 231 24.73 19.13 -23.50
C HIS A 231 24.46 18.56 -24.88
N MET A 232 23.65 17.50 -24.90
CA MET A 232 23.16 16.89 -26.14
C MET A 232 21.72 17.32 -26.35
N THR A 233 21.39 17.73 -27.56
CA THR A 233 20.02 17.98 -28.01
C THR A 233 19.72 17.10 -29.21
N ALA A 234 18.48 16.61 -29.33
CA ALA A 234 18.03 15.87 -30.50
C ALA A 234 16.55 16.19 -30.79
N MET A 235 16.18 16.14 -32.05
CA MET A 235 14.79 16.36 -32.45
C MET A 235 13.89 15.21 -31.97
N GLU A 236 14.38 13.99 -32.10
CA GLU A 236 13.63 12.77 -31.81
C GLU A 236 14.51 11.77 -31.10
N ILE A 237 13.89 11.03 -30.16
CA ILE A 237 14.45 9.84 -29.50
C ILE A 237 13.44 8.72 -29.57
N GLN A 238 13.87 7.53 -30.00
CA GLN A 238 13.04 6.36 -30.13
C GLN A 238 13.63 5.18 -29.34
N TYR A 239 12.80 4.48 -28.56
CA TYR A 239 13.22 3.28 -27.86
C TYR A 239 13.36 2.12 -28.84
N ASP A 240 14.49 1.42 -28.81
CA ASP A 240 14.70 0.24 -29.62
C ASP A 240 14.04 -0.98 -28.96
N THR A 241 12.96 -1.46 -29.58
CA THR A 241 12.19 -2.63 -29.11
C THR A 241 12.77 -3.95 -29.61
N VAL A 242 13.72 -3.92 -30.55
CA VAL A 242 14.30 -5.11 -31.21
C VAL A 242 15.62 -5.50 -30.54
N ALA A 243 16.28 -4.58 -29.84
CA ALA A 243 17.54 -4.87 -29.17
C ALA A 243 17.36 -5.89 -28.03
N ASP A 244 18.19 -6.92 -27.99
CA ASP A 244 18.21 -7.96 -26.94
C ASP A 244 18.55 -7.41 -25.54
N THR A 245 19.04 -6.19 -25.47
CA THR A 245 19.42 -5.52 -24.22
C THR A 245 18.53 -4.31 -23.93
N LYS A 246 18.15 -4.15 -22.66
CA LYS A 246 17.42 -2.96 -22.18
C LYS A 246 18.23 -1.68 -22.34
N TYR A 247 17.54 -0.52 -22.39
CA TYR A 247 18.14 0.81 -22.40
C TYR A 247 18.72 1.31 -23.73
N HIS A 248 18.45 0.64 -24.86
CA HIS A 248 18.85 1.10 -26.17
C HIS A 248 17.88 2.14 -26.72
N TRP A 249 18.42 3.28 -27.09
CA TRP A 249 17.69 4.39 -27.67
C TRP A 249 18.38 4.91 -28.93
N LYS A 250 17.61 5.17 -29.94
CA LYS A 250 18.06 5.80 -31.19
C LYS A 250 17.69 7.26 -31.16
N VAL A 251 18.68 8.17 -31.29
CA VAL A 251 18.49 9.61 -31.35
C VAL A 251 18.69 10.10 -32.76
N SER A 252 17.79 10.96 -33.24
CA SER A 252 17.80 11.51 -34.59
C SER A 252 18.01 13.01 -34.57
N ASN A 253 18.77 13.52 -35.57
CA ASN A 253 19.13 14.95 -35.67
C ASN A 253 19.72 15.49 -34.37
N TRP A 254 20.82 14.86 -33.95
CA TRP A 254 21.46 15.17 -32.68
C TRP A 254 22.60 16.18 -32.81
N LYS A 255 22.78 16.96 -31.75
CA LYS A 255 23.89 17.90 -31.59
C LYS A 255 24.42 17.80 -30.16
N ILE A 256 25.71 17.54 -29.99
CA ILE A 256 26.41 17.48 -28.70
C ILE A 256 27.36 18.67 -28.59
N ARG A 257 27.24 19.44 -27.53
CA ARG A 257 28.14 20.50 -27.14
C ARG A 257 28.92 20.05 -25.92
N THR A 258 30.24 19.96 -26.02
CA THR A 258 31.13 19.61 -24.92
C THR A 258 31.99 20.79 -24.55
N LEU A 259 31.99 21.16 -23.27
CA LEU A 259 32.75 22.29 -22.74
C LEU A 259 34.01 21.79 -22.05
N LYS A 260 35.19 22.30 -22.50
CA LYS A 260 36.48 22.07 -21.85
C LYS A 260 37.08 23.45 -21.51
N GLY A 261 36.82 23.91 -20.29
CA GLY A 261 37.15 25.27 -19.89
C GLY A 261 36.37 26.32 -20.70
N LEU A 262 37.05 27.20 -21.41
CA LEU A 262 36.46 28.20 -22.31
C LEU A 262 36.33 27.70 -23.77
N LYS A 263 36.81 26.48 -24.07
CA LYS A 263 36.71 25.90 -25.43
C LYS A 263 35.47 25.04 -25.55
N GLU A 264 34.72 25.25 -26.61
CA GLU A 264 33.55 24.49 -26.97
C GLU A 264 33.86 23.58 -28.17
N HIS A 265 33.46 22.34 -28.05
CA HIS A 265 33.49 21.34 -29.14
C HIS A 265 32.07 20.88 -29.48
N ILE A 266 31.71 21.07 -30.76
CA ILE A 266 30.37 20.71 -31.26
C ILE A 266 30.48 19.54 -32.20
N GLN A 267 29.65 18.54 -31.98
CA GLN A 267 29.45 17.39 -32.87
C GLN A 267 27.97 17.27 -33.21
N SER A 268 27.65 16.93 -34.45
CA SER A 268 26.27 16.72 -34.87
C SER A 268 26.20 15.59 -35.89
N GLY A 269 25.02 14.97 -36.02
CA GLY A 269 24.80 13.89 -36.97
C GLY A 269 23.32 13.57 -37.15
N ALA A 270 23.00 12.81 -38.18
CA ALA A 270 21.62 12.46 -38.51
C ALA A 270 21.04 11.43 -37.55
N SER A 271 21.79 10.39 -37.18
CA SER A 271 21.32 9.32 -36.27
C SER A 271 22.46 8.80 -35.41
N LYS A 272 22.15 8.39 -34.19
CA LYS A 272 23.10 7.81 -33.25
C LYS A 272 22.38 6.85 -32.31
N ASP A 273 22.93 5.65 -32.18
CA ASP A 273 22.48 4.72 -31.14
C ASP A 273 23.17 5.06 -29.81
N THR A 274 22.40 5.10 -28.75
CA THR A 274 22.89 5.48 -27.43
C THR A 274 22.25 4.61 -26.36
N VAL A 275 23.00 4.32 -25.31
CA VAL A 275 22.50 3.61 -24.13
C VAL A 275 22.18 4.64 -23.05
N LEU A 276 20.89 4.76 -22.73
CA LEU A 276 20.40 5.63 -21.67
C LEU A 276 19.71 4.77 -20.61
N LEU A 277 20.11 4.90 -19.35
CA LEU A 277 19.56 4.11 -18.24
C LEU A 277 18.13 4.59 -17.87
N MET A 278 17.25 4.63 -18.88
CA MET A 278 15.83 4.93 -18.74
C MET A 278 15.00 3.96 -19.59
N GLU A 279 13.82 3.63 -19.12
CA GLU A 279 12.85 2.80 -19.82
C GLU A 279 11.63 3.65 -20.21
N PRO A 280 10.83 3.25 -21.23
CA PRO A 280 9.56 3.91 -21.57
C PRO A 280 8.64 4.11 -20.38
N THR A 281 8.61 3.15 -19.46
CA THR A 281 7.83 3.19 -18.20
C THR A 281 8.29 4.27 -17.22
N ASP A 282 9.53 4.73 -17.32
CA ASP A 282 10.05 5.84 -16.49
C ASP A 282 9.55 7.21 -16.99
N LEU A 283 9.11 7.31 -18.27
CA LEU A 283 8.72 8.54 -18.93
C LEU A 283 7.23 8.87 -18.78
N VAL A 284 6.37 7.85 -18.79
CA VAL A 284 4.92 8.05 -18.67
C VAL A 284 4.49 7.80 -17.24
N TYR A 285 4.26 8.89 -16.52
CA TYR A 285 3.69 8.80 -15.18
C TYR A 285 2.18 8.55 -15.27
N SER A 286 1.75 7.35 -14.89
CA SER A 286 0.34 7.06 -14.66
C SER A 286 0.00 7.28 -13.19
N LYS A 287 -1.01 8.11 -12.93
CA LYS A 287 -1.51 8.33 -11.56
C LYS A 287 -1.90 6.97 -10.95
N GLY A 288 -1.33 6.65 -9.77
CA GLY A 288 -1.56 5.37 -9.12
C GLY A 288 -0.61 4.23 -9.56
N GLN A 289 0.41 4.52 -10.37
CA GLN A 289 1.40 3.53 -10.79
C GLN A 289 2.10 2.86 -9.61
N GLN A 290 2.36 3.59 -8.51
CA GLN A 290 2.95 3.04 -7.29
C GLN A 290 2.13 1.89 -6.68
N GLU A 291 0.83 1.86 -6.92
CA GLU A 291 -0.07 0.81 -6.42
C GLU A 291 0.00 -0.49 -7.25
N THR A 292 0.57 -0.44 -8.45
CA THR A 292 0.70 -1.60 -9.35
C THR A 292 1.93 -2.46 -9.07
N PHE A 293 2.90 -1.95 -8.32
CA PHE A 293 4.10 -2.70 -7.95
C PHE A 293 3.87 -3.56 -6.72
N THR A 294 4.34 -4.80 -6.74
CA THR A 294 4.46 -5.60 -5.51
C THR A 294 5.48 -4.96 -4.56
N SER A 295 5.42 -5.29 -3.26
CA SER A 295 6.35 -4.67 -2.30
C SER A 295 7.83 -4.93 -2.60
N PRO A 296 8.27 -6.12 -3.07
CA PRO A 296 9.65 -6.32 -3.52
C PRO A 296 10.02 -5.50 -4.77
N GLU A 297 9.12 -5.42 -5.76
CA GLU A 297 9.33 -4.61 -6.97
C GLU A 297 9.43 -3.13 -6.63
N LEU A 298 8.60 -2.66 -5.68
CA LEU A 298 8.59 -1.29 -5.20
C LEU A 298 9.95 -0.92 -4.57
N LEU A 299 10.50 -1.79 -3.72
CA LEU A 299 11.83 -1.59 -3.12
C LEU A 299 12.93 -1.57 -4.17
N ASN A 300 12.89 -2.49 -5.15
CA ASN A 300 13.86 -2.51 -6.24
C ASN A 300 13.77 -1.25 -7.09
N TYR A 301 12.54 -0.77 -7.38
CA TYR A 301 12.33 0.46 -8.13
C TYR A 301 12.87 1.69 -7.37
N ILE A 302 12.56 1.82 -6.07
CA ILE A 302 13.08 2.89 -5.21
C ILE A 302 14.60 2.88 -5.21
N SER A 303 15.24 1.72 -4.97
CA SER A 303 16.69 1.58 -4.95
C SER A 303 17.32 1.99 -6.29
N LYS A 304 16.75 1.54 -7.41
CA LYS A 304 17.19 1.87 -8.77
C LYS A 304 17.09 3.38 -9.06
N GLN A 305 15.99 4.02 -8.69
CA GLN A 305 15.78 5.46 -8.92
C GLN A 305 16.66 6.31 -7.99
N THR A 306 16.80 5.94 -6.73
CA THR A 306 17.68 6.62 -5.78
C THR A 306 19.14 6.56 -6.22
N SER A 307 19.60 5.42 -6.73
CA SER A 307 20.98 5.29 -7.28
C SER A 307 21.23 6.16 -8.49
N ARG A 308 20.19 6.49 -9.26
CA ARG A 308 20.22 7.43 -10.39
C ARG A 308 20.22 8.91 -9.94
N GLY A 309 19.90 9.18 -8.67
CA GLY A 309 19.73 10.54 -8.13
C GLY A 309 18.37 11.15 -8.47
N SER A 310 17.39 10.33 -8.82
CA SER A 310 16.02 10.79 -9.09
C SER A 310 15.33 11.22 -7.80
N GLY A 311 14.85 12.48 -7.73
CA GLY A 311 14.05 12.97 -6.61
C GLY A 311 12.60 12.48 -6.60
N ASN A 312 12.14 11.79 -7.64
CA ASN A 312 10.72 11.42 -7.81
C ASN A 312 10.36 10.06 -7.21
N VAL A 313 11.05 9.65 -6.14
CA VAL A 313 10.81 8.36 -5.45
C VAL A 313 9.86 8.48 -4.26
N VAL A 314 9.60 9.69 -3.79
CA VAL A 314 8.82 9.96 -2.57
C VAL A 314 7.45 9.26 -2.58
N GLN A 315 6.74 9.26 -3.71
CA GLN A 315 5.43 8.62 -3.81
C GLN A 315 5.50 7.10 -3.63
N TYR A 316 6.57 6.48 -4.13
CA TYR A 316 6.82 5.04 -4.01
C TYR A 316 7.22 4.67 -2.58
N GLU A 317 8.03 5.49 -1.93
CA GLU A 317 8.41 5.33 -0.52
C GLU A 317 7.20 5.48 0.41
N VAL A 318 6.36 6.51 0.18
CA VAL A 318 5.10 6.71 0.90
C VAL A 318 4.20 5.47 0.76
N GLU A 319 4.02 4.95 -0.46
CA GLU A 319 3.20 3.77 -0.69
C GLU A 319 3.75 2.54 0.04
N PHE A 320 5.07 2.32 0.02
CA PHE A 320 5.70 1.22 0.74
C PHE A 320 5.46 1.30 2.26
N HIS A 321 5.72 2.45 2.86
CA HIS A 321 5.51 2.65 4.29
C HIS A 321 4.03 2.62 4.70
N LYS A 322 3.13 3.12 3.83
CA LYS A 322 1.69 3.08 4.01
C LYS A 322 1.16 1.64 4.12
N ARG A 323 1.64 0.70 3.29
CA ARG A 323 1.25 -0.72 3.36
C ARG A 323 1.54 -1.34 4.72
N ILE A 324 2.70 -1.03 5.29
CA ILE A 324 3.08 -1.48 6.62
C ILE A 324 2.21 -0.79 7.68
N ALA A 325 2.09 0.54 7.62
CA ALA A 325 1.34 1.33 8.59
C ALA A 325 -0.15 0.92 8.66
N MET A 326 -0.79 0.65 7.52
CA MET A 326 -2.17 0.18 7.45
C MET A 326 -2.38 -1.15 8.19
N SER A 327 -1.43 -2.07 8.11
CA SER A 327 -1.52 -3.34 8.83
C SER A 327 -1.50 -3.14 10.35
N PHE A 328 -0.70 -2.18 10.84
CA PHE A 328 -0.65 -1.83 12.26
C PHE A 328 -1.89 -1.09 12.77
N SER A 329 -2.63 -0.41 11.91
CA SER A 329 -3.86 0.30 12.30
C SER A 329 -4.90 -0.61 12.94
N SER A 330 -4.96 -1.89 12.51
CA SER A 330 -5.90 -2.88 13.07
C SER A 330 -5.73 -3.06 14.58
N PHE A 331 -4.50 -3.06 15.09
CA PHE A 331 -4.22 -3.17 16.52
C PHE A 331 -4.68 -1.93 17.29
N ILE A 332 -4.34 -0.75 16.78
CA ILE A 332 -4.65 0.52 17.41
C ILE A 332 -6.16 0.73 17.52
N LEU A 333 -6.86 0.53 16.39
CA LEU A 333 -8.31 0.69 16.32
C LEU A 333 -9.04 -0.36 17.16
N THR A 334 -8.51 -1.57 17.26
CA THR A 334 -9.08 -2.61 18.14
C THR A 334 -8.97 -2.21 19.61
N ILE A 335 -7.85 -1.65 20.06
CA ILE A 335 -7.69 -1.17 21.44
C ILE A 335 -8.70 -0.05 21.74
N ILE A 336 -8.86 0.91 20.82
CA ILE A 336 -9.84 1.99 20.97
C ILE A 336 -11.25 1.42 21.03
N GLY A 337 -11.60 0.57 20.05
CA GLY A 337 -12.93 -0.01 19.94
C GLY A 337 -13.33 -0.85 21.15
N LEU A 338 -12.43 -1.71 21.64
CA LEU A 338 -12.66 -2.51 22.85
C LEU A 338 -12.83 -1.62 24.08
N SER A 339 -11.92 -0.66 24.27
CA SER A 339 -11.96 0.24 25.43
C SER A 339 -13.23 1.09 25.48
N LEU A 340 -13.69 1.56 24.31
CA LEU A 340 -14.86 2.41 24.18
C LEU A 340 -16.17 1.63 24.41
N SER A 341 -16.26 0.41 23.83
CA SER A 341 -17.50 -0.37 23.79
C SER A 341 -17.66 -1.40 24.91
N SER A 342 -16.65 -1.57 25.78
CA SER A 342 -16.70 -2.50 26.92
C SER A 342 -17.65 -2.05 28.03
N ARG A 343 -18.07 -0.79 28.06
CA ARG A 343 -18.99 -0.25 29.08
C ARG A 343 -20.43 -0.26 28.62
N LYS A 344 -21.33 -0.76 29.49
CA LYS A 344 -22.77 -0.62 29.28
C LYS A 344 -23.20 0.80 29.60
N ARG A 345 -23.64 1.59 28.61
CA ARG A 345 -24.16 2.95 28.77
C ARG A 345 -25.58 3.08 28.25
N LYS A 346 -26.33 4.06 28.76
CA LYS A 346 -27.71 4.34 28.36
C LYS A 346 -27.90 4.74 26.88
N GLY A 347 -26.83 5.14 26.17
CA GLY A 347 -26.87 5.53 24.75
C GLY A 347 -26.95 4.39 23.74
N GLY A 348 -26.87 3.15 24.20
CA GLY A 348 -26.99 1.96 23.35
C GLY A 348 -25.83 1.76 22.36
N MET A 349 -25.93 0.70 21.55
CA MET A 349 -24.92 0.28 20.55
C MET A 349 -24.75 1.32 19.44
N GLY A 350 -25.81 2.07 19.10
CA GLY A 350 -25.79 3.03 17.99
C GLY A 350 -24.82 4.20 18.20
N LEU A 351 -24.71 4.71 19.44
CA LEU A 351 -23.78 5.79 19.76
C LEU A 351 -22.33 5.36 19.59
N TYR A 352 -21.97 4.17 20.04
CA TYR A 352 -20.62 3.64 19.88
C TYR A 352 -20.26 3.37 18.40
N LEU A 353 -21.22 2.88 17.62
CA LEU A 353 -21.05 2.71 16.18
C LEU A 353 -20.85 4.04 15.49
N GLY A 354 -21.62 5.08 15.85
CA GLY A 354 -21.47 6.44 15.31
C GLY A 354 -20.07 7.01 15.59
N ILE A 355 -19.61 6.94 16.85
CA ILE A 355 -18.25 7.37 17.23
C ILE A 355 -17.20 6.53 16.48
N GLY A 356 -17.42 5.22 16.35
CA GLY A 356 -16.53 4.34 15.65
C GLY A 356 -16.38 4.67 14.17
N LEU A 357 -17.49 4.93 13.50
CA LEU A 357 -17.50 5.39 12.10
C LEU A 357 -16.74 6.70 11.96
N ALA A 358 -17.02 7.69 12.80
CA ALA A 358 -16.34 8.99 12.77
C ALA A 358 -14.82 8.85 12.95
N LEU A 359 -14.38 8.05 13.93
CA LEU A 359 -12.95 7.80 14.16
C LEU A 359 -12.29 7.05 12.99
N SER A 360 -12.97 6.06 12.41
CA SER A 360 -12.43 5.31 11.27
C SER A 360 -12.28 6.20 10.03
N PHE A 361 -13.29 7.02 9.72
CA PHE A 361 -13.19 7.99 8.63
C PHE A 361 -12.11 9.04 8.91
N GLY A 362 -12.02 9.53 10.17
CA GLY A 362 -10.95 10.43 10.60
C GLY A 362 -9.56 9.82 10.40
N TYR A 363 -9.39 8.53 10.70
CA TYR A 363 -8.13 7.81 10.46
C TYR A 363 -7.78 7.75 8.97
N ILE A 364 -8.74 7.33 8.12
CA ILE A 364 -8.53 7.21 6.67
C ILE A 364 -8.24 8.59 6.06
N MET A 365 -8.99 9.62 6.47
CA MET A 365 -8.78 10.99 6.01
C MET A 365 -7.40 11.51 6.42
N LEU A 366 -7.01 11.31 7.68
CA LEU A 366 -5.69 11.72 8.17
C LEU A 366 -4.56 11.01 7.42
N GLN A 367 -4.74 9.73 7.07
CA GLN A 367 -3.76 8.98 6.28
C GLN A 367 -3.61 9.54 4.87
N THR A 368 -4.70 9.92 4.21
CA THR A 368 -4.69 10.52 2.88
C THR A 368 -4.04 11.90 2.89
N VAL A 369 -4.40 12.72 3.86
CA VAL A 369 -3.83 14.07 4.05
C VAL A 369 -2.34 13.99 4.34
N SER A 370 -1.92 13.14 5.28
CA SER A 370 -0.51 12.97 5.66
C SER A 370 0.34 12.47 4.50
N ALA A 371 -0.16 11.52 3.69
CA ALA A 371 0.52 11.06 2.49
C ALA A 371 0.69 12.20 1.45
N THR A 372 -0.31 13.09 1.32
CA THR A 372 -0.26 14.22 0.41
C THR A 372 0.81 15.24 0.81
N PHE A 373 0.99 15.49 2.11
CA PHE A 373 2.05 16.36 2.62
C PHE A 373 3.45 15.83 2.29
N ALA A 374 3.69 14.52 2.42
CA ALA A 374 4.97 13.94 2.03
C ALA A 374 5.30 14.17 0.55
N ILE A 375 4.28 14.09 -0.30
CA ILE A 375 4.47 14.24 -1.76
C ILE A 375 4.71 15.70 -2.16
N LYS A 376 4.14 16.67 -1.41
CA LYS A 376 4.16 18.10 -1.78
C LYS A 376 5.17 18.94 -1.00
N ASP A 377 5.44 18.61 0.26
CA ASP A 377 6.11 19.49 1.22
C ASP A 377 7.40 18.88 1.83
N ASP A 378 8.10 18.00 1.11
CA ASP A 378 9.37 17.38 1.54
C ASP A 378 9.35 16.69 2.93
N THR A 379 8.16 16.37 3.45
CA THR A 379 8.04 15.61 4.71
C THR A 379 8.60 14.19 4.51
N PRO A 380 9.45 13.67 5.42
CA PRO A 380 9.98 12.31 5.28
C PRO A 380 8.87 11.27 5.11
N PRO A 381 8.93 10.42 4.07
CA PRO A 381 7.87 9.47 3.71
C PRO A 381 7.45 8.54 4.85
N ILE A 382 8.43 8.10 5.64
CA ILE A 382 8.20 7.25 6.81
C ILE A 382 7.34 7.98 7.86
N LEU A 383 7.65 9.24 8.17
CA LEU A 383 6.88 10.02 9.15
C LEU A 383 5.46 10.22 8.66
N ALA A 384 5.27 10.63 7.41
CA ALA A 384 3.96 10.85 6.83
C ALA A 384 3.07 9.58 6.87
N ALA A 385 3.63 8.42 6.57
CA ALA A 385 2.87 7.17 6.64
C ALA A 385 2.49 6.76 8.07
N TRP A 386 3.30 7.14 9.09
CA TRP A 386 3.10 6.72 10.47
C TRP A 386 2.40 7.76 11.36
N ILE A 387 2.32 9.05 10.98
CA ILE A 387 1.60 10.11 11.73
C ILE A 387 0.19 9.67 12.15
N PRO A 388 -0.66 9.11 11.28
CA PRO A 388 -2.00 8.66 11.68
C PRO A 388 -1.95 7.61 12.79
N ASN A 389 -1.05 6.64 12.67
CA ASN A 389 -0.87 5.59 13.67
C ASN A 389 -0.39 6.15 15.02
N ILE A 390 0.51 7.13 15.01
CA ILE A 390 1.01 7.77 16.24
C ILE A 390 -0.12 8.52 16.94
N ILE A 391 -0.89 9.34 16.22
CA ILE A 391 -2.01 10.10 16.78
C ILE A 391 -3.06 9.15 17.36
N PHE A 392 -3.44 8.12 16.60
CA PHE A 392 -4.44 7.16 17.06
C PHE A 392 -3.91 6.23 18.16
N ALA A 393 -2.61 5.96 18.24
CA ALA A 393 -2.01 5.25 19.37
C ALA A 393 -2.09 6.05 20.66
N ILE A 394 -1.93 7.38 20.61
CA ILE A 394 -2.14 8.27 21.75
C ILE A 394 -3.59 8.20 22.21
N ILE A 395 -4.55 8.28 21.27
CA ILE A 395 -5.98 8.14 21.56
C ILE A 395 -6.26 6.76 22.19
N ALA A 396 -5.67 5.69 21.63
CA ALA A 396 -5.80 4.33 22.15
C ALA A 396 -5.31 4.23 23.59
N TYR A 397 -4.17 4.84 23.91
CA TYR A 397 -3.63 4.87 25.26
C TYR A 397 -4.57 5.54 26.26
N PHE A 398 -5.13 6.71 25.90
CA PHE A 398 -6.10 7.40 26.76
C PHE A 398 -7.40 6.59 26.93
N CYS A 399 -7.94 6.03 25.85
CA CYS A 399 -9.13 5.18 25.91
C CYS A 399 -8.90 3.94 26.78
N TYR A 400 -7.75 3.29 26.63
CA TYR A 400 -7.38 2.12 27.42
C TYR A 400 -7.22 2.43 28.90
N ARG A 401 -6.56 3.55 29.25
CA ARG A 401 -6.40 3.98 30.66
C ARG A 401 -7.71 4.25 31.37
N HIS A 402 -8.74 4.67 30.63
CA HIS A 402 -10.08 4.93 31.14
C HIS A 402 -11.04 3.75 30.95
N ALA A 403 -10.58 2.61 30.45
CA ALA A 403 -11.39 1.40 30.36
C ALA A 403 -11.76 0.86 31.76
N PRO A 404 -12.88 0.12 31.89
CA PRO A 404 -13.23 -0.50 33.16
C PRO A 404 -12.15 -1.51 33.56
N SER A 405 -11.64 -1.38 34.81
CA SER A 405 -10.66 -2.30 35.39
C SER A 405 -11.36 -3.37 36.20
#